data_e255a5eb6bbc71733f81e34ca014745a
#
_entry.id   e255a5eb6bbc71733f81e34ca014745a
#
_cell.length_a   1.000
_cell.length_b   1.000
_cell.length_c   1.000
_cell.angle_alpha   90.00
_cell.angle_beta   90.00
_cell.angle_gamma   90.00
#
_symmetry.space_group_name_H-M   'P 1'
#
loop_
_entity.id
_entity.type
_entity.pdbx_description
1 polymer ?
#
loop_
_entity_poly.entity_id
_entity_poly.type
_entity_poly.pdbx_seq_one_letter_code
_entity_poly.pdbx_strand_id
1 'polypeptide(L)'
;MKLNAGVITDKIAETKKFYTEVLGFVVSFENEFYLLLHTPNKSAEISFLLPNHPSQQALFQKPFKGEGMYLTIEVDDVDTLYQSLKKKGIPIKIEIRNEPWGDRHFA
;
A
#
# COMPACT_ATOMS: atom_id res chain seq x y z
N MET A 1 2.55 -21.49 3.13
CA MET A 1 3.14 -20.47 2.24
C MET A 1 2.39 -19.16 2.45
N LYS A 2 3.07 -18.05 2.59
CA LYS A 2 2.48 -16.72 2.76
C LYS A 2 3.15 -15.75 1.80
N LEU A 3 2.37 -15.00 1.04
CA LEU A 3 2.88 -14.01 0.10
C LEU A 3 2.77 -12.61 0.71
N ASN A 4 3.87 -11.88 0.72
CA ASN A 4 3.92 -10.47 1.10
C ASN A 4 4.55 -9.67 -0.03
N ALA A 5 4.06 -8.46 -0.25
CA ALA A 5 4.68 -7.53 -1.18
C ALA A 5 5.70 -6.67 -0.45
N GLY A 6 6.81 -6.38 -1.12
CA GLY A 6 7.82 -5.43 -0.62
C GLY A 6 8.12 -4.37 -1.66
N VAL A 7 8.19 -3.12 -1.25
CA VAL A 7 8.47 -1.99 -2.12
C VAL A 7 9.71 -1.25 -1.61
N ILE A 8 10.67 -1.04 -2.49
CA ILE A 8 11.87 -0.26 -2.17
C ILE A 8 11.58 1.20 -2.49
N THR A 9 11.57 2.06 -1.47
CA THR A 9 11.21 3.47 -1.62
C THR A 9 11.93 4.33 -0.58
N ASP A 10 12.30 5.54 -0.97
CA ASP A 10 12.81 6.56 -0.05
C ASP A 10 11.70 7.33 0.68
N LYS A 11 10.43 7.04 0.37
CA LYS A 11 9.25 7.72 0.92
C LYS A 11 8.58 6.94 2.05
N ILE A 12 9.36 6.32 2.94
CA ILE A 12 8.81 5.46 3.99
C ILE A 12 7.91 6.23 4.96
N ALA A 13 8.29 7.44 5.38
CA ALA A 13 7.49 8.23 6.31
C ALA A 13 6.13 8.61 5.74
N GLU A 14 6.09 9.09 4.50
CA GLU A 14 4.86 9.45 3.80
C GLU A 14 3.98 8.21 3.55
N THR A 15 4.61 7.10 3.19
CA THR A 15 3.96 5.81 2.97
C THR A 15 3.32 5.30 4.26
N LYS A 16 4.05 5.33 5.37
CA LYS A 16 3.51 4.95 6.68
C LYS A 16 2.28 5.77 7.02
N LYS A 17 2.36 7.08 6.87
CA LYS A 17 1.25 7.99 7.15
C LYS A 17 0.01 7.65 6.31
N PHE A 18 0.19 7.44 5.01
CA PHE A 18 -0.91 7.10 4.11
C PHE A 18 -1.58 5.78 4.52
N TYR A 19 -0.80 4.72 4.65
CA TYR A 19 -1.36 3.40 4.96
C TYR A 19 -2.02 3.35 6.35
N THR A 20 -1.43 4.00 7.35
CA THR A 20 -1.98 3.94 8.71
C THR A 20 -3.14 4.92 8.91
N GLU A 21 -3.01 6.17 8.49
CA GLU A 21 -4.02 7.20 8.74
C GLU A 21 -5.18 7.16 7.74
N VAL A 22 -4.92 6.77 6.49
CA VAL A 22 -5.94 6.76 5.43
C VAL A 22 -6.58 5.38 5.30
N LEU A 23 -5.79 4.32 5.27
CA LEU A 23 -6.27 2.96 5.03
C LEU A 23 -6.44 2.12 6.30
N GLY A 24 -5.98 2.59 7.46
CA GLY A 24 -6.14 1.88 8.72
C GLY A 24 -5.20 0.69 8.92
N PHE A 25 -4.14 0.58 8.12
CA PHE A 25 -3.12 -0.45 8.34
C PHE A 25 -2.39 -0.22 9.66
N VAL A 26 -1.82 -1.27 10.20
CA VAL A 26 -1.15 -1.26 11.51
C VAL A 26 0.31 -1.63 11.33
N VAL A 27 1.20 -0.95 12.07
CA VAL A 27 2.63 -1.25 12.05
C VAL A 27 2.87 -2.57 12.79
N SER A 28 3.44 -3.55 12.08
CA SER A 28 3.89 -4.81 12.68
C SER A 28 5.32 -4.71 13.17
N PHE A 29 6.18 -3.99 12.43
CA PHE A 29 7.57 -3.80 12.75
C PHE A 29 8.10 -2.56 12.01
N GLU A 30 9.01 -1.83 12.64
CA GLU A 30 9.75 -0.77 11.95
C GLU A 30 11.12 -0.53 12.60
N ASN A 31 12.05 -0.09 11.79
CA ASN A 31 13.33 0.46 12.21
C ASN A 31 13.69 1.64 11.29
N GLU A 32 14.94 2.08 11.28
CA GLU A 32 15.36 3.25 10.51
C GLU A 32 15.35 3.03 8.98
N PHE A 33 15.27 1.77 8.49
CA PHE A 33 15.30 1.49 7.05
C PHE A 33 14.21 0.54 6.55
N TYR A 34 13.34 0.04 7.44
CA TYR A 34 12.34 -0.98 7.10
C TYR A 34 11.03 -0.73 7.85
N LEU A 35 9.92 -0.90 7.15
CA LEU A 35 8.58 -0.77 7.69
C LEU A 35 7.74 -1.96 7.24
N LEU A 36 7.16 -2.69 8.19
CA LEU A 36 6.22 -3.77 7.91
C LEU A 36 4.85 -3.42 8.45
N LEU A 37 3.86 -3.43 7.57
CA LEU A 37 2.46 -3.13 7.90
C LEU A 37 1.59 -4.35 7.64
N HIS A 38 0.52 -4.49 8.43
CA HIS A 38 -0.54 -5.47 8.16
C HIS A 38 -1.89 -4.77 7.97
N THR A 39 -2.79 -5.44 7.24
CA THR A 39 -4.18 -5.00 7.11
C THR A 39 -4.89 -5.01 8.47
N PRO A 40 -5.99 -4.25 8.65
CA PRO A 40 -6.70 -4.22 9.94
C PRO A 40 -7.09 -5.60 10.46
N ASN A 41 -7.46 -6.52 9.57
CA ASN A 41 -7.84 -7.89 9.92
C ASN A 41 -6.66 -8.89 9.93
N LYS A 42 -5.44 -8.41 9.73
CA LYS A 42 -4.20 -9.22 9.70
C LYS A 42 -4.17 -10.28 8.59
N SER A 43 -4.96 -10.12 7.53
CA SER A 43 -5.02 -11.10 6.43
C SER A 43 -3.86 -10.95 5.45
N ALA A 44 -3.22 -9.79 5.40
CA ALA A 44 -2.11 -9.51 4.49
C ALA A 44 -1.12 -8.52 5.10
N GLU A 45 0.09 -8.54 4.55
CA GLU A 45 1.17 -7.64 4.94
C GLU A 45 1.79 -6.99 3.71
N ILE A 46 2.35 -5.80 3.90
CA ILE A 46 3.18 -5.11 2.92
C ILE A 46 4.35 -4.47 3.64
N SER A 47 5.52 -4.49 3.00
CA SER A 47 6.73 -3.90 3.58
C SER A 47 7.33 -2.84 2.68
N PHE A 48 8.07 -1.93 3.29
CA PHE A 48 8.77 -0.84 2.61
C PHE A 48 10.20 -0.79 3.12
N LEU A 49 11.14 -0.71 2.19
CA LEU A 49 12.58 -0.77 2.45
C LEU A 49 13.25 0.44 1.83
N LEU A 50 14.15 1.11 2.58
CA LEU A 50 14.95 2.20 2.00
C LEU A 50 15.88 1.69 0.90
N PRO A 51 15.99 2.43 -0.21
CA PRO A 51 16.95 2.07 -1.25
C PRO A 51 18.39 2.29 -0.79
N ASN A 52 19.32 1.56 -1.40
CA ASN A 52 20.76 1.73 -1.20
C ASN A 52 21.22 1.55 0.26
N HIS A 53 20.45 0.84 1.09
CA HIS A 53 20.86 0.63 2.48
C HIS A 53 22.00 -0.40 2.55
N PRO A 54 23.08 -0.12 3.31
CA PRO A 54 24.27 -0.98 3.33
C PRO A 54 24.03 -2.37 3.90
N SER A 55 22.98 -2.56 4.70
CA SER A 55 22.62 -3.89 5.22
C SER A 55 22.05 -4.82 4.14
N GLN A 56 21.66 -4.29 2.97
CA GLN A 56 20.95 -5.04 1.93
C GLN A 56 21.87 -5.42 0.78
N GLN A 57 21.62 -6.58 0.19
CA GLN A 57 22.33 -7.02 -1.01
C GLN A 57 21.92 -6.17 -2.22
N ALA A 58 22.75 -6.17 -3.25
CA ALA A 58 22.57 -5.34 -4.44
C ALA A 58 21.19 -5.48 -5.10
N LEU A 59 20.61 -6.67 -5.04
CA LEU A 59 19.28 -6.95 -5.58
C LEU A 59 18.19 -6.07 -4.95
N PHE A 60 18.36 -5.67 -3.69
CA PHE A 60 17.36 -4.94 -2.92
C PHE A 60 17.72 -3.45 -2.72
N GLN A 61 18.53 -2.88 -3.59
CA GLN A 61 19.00 -1.51 -3.41
C GLN A 61 18.35 -0.50 -4.35
N LYS A 62 17.85 -0.92 -5.52
CA LYS A 62 17.25 0.01 -6.48
C LYS A 62 15.81 0.33 -6.13
N PRO A 63 15.41 1.62 -6.11
CA PRO A 63 14.04 1.99 -5.78
C PRO A 63 13.06 1.59 -6.87
N PHE A 64 11.84 1.27 -6.45
CA PHE A 64 10.69 1.11 -7.33
C PHE A 64 10.32 2.46 -7.95
N LYS A 65 10.04 2.48 -9.25
CA LYS A 65 9.79 3.72 -10.01
C LYS A 65 8.30 3.99 -10.25
N GLY A 66 7.41 3.30 -9.57
CA GLY A 66 5.97 3.54 -9.66
C GLY A 66 5.30 3.02 -10.92
N GLU A 67 5.94 2.11 -11.66
CA GLU A 67 5.40 1.55 -12.90
C GLU A 67 5.48 0.03 -12.91
N GLY A 68 4.53 -0.60 -13.63
CA GLY A 68 4.58 -2.03 -13.88
C GLY A 68 4.02 -2.92 -12.76
N MET A 69 3.48 -2.31 -11.71
CA MET A 69 2.87 -3.04 -10.59
C MET A 69 1.68 -2.26 -10.05
N TYR A 70 0.64 -2.96 -9.65
CA TYR A 70 -0.48 -2.39 -8.91
C TYR A 70 -0.85 -3.32 -7.75
N LEU A 71 -1.51 -2.77 -6.74
CA LEU A 71 -2.03 -3.54 -5.61
C LEU A 71 -3.55 -3.44 -5.61
N THR A 72 -4.20 -4.56 -5.34
CA THR A 72 -5.64 -4.60 -5.15
C THR A 72 -5.95 -4.81 -3.68
N ILE A 73 -6.77 -3.93 -3.11
CA ILE A 73 -7.26 -4.06 -1.74
C ILE A 73 -8.75 -4.38 -1.83
N GLU A 74 -9.14 -5.56 -1.41
CA GLU A 74 -10.54 -5.97 -1.38
C GLU A 74 -11.18 -5.54 -0.07
N VAL A 75 -12.37 -4.92 -0.16
CA VAL A 75 -13.13 -4.43 0.99
C VAL A 75 -14.59 -4.84 0.88
N ASP A 76 -15.29 -4.92 2.01
CA ASP A 76 -16.70 -5.32 2.03
C ASP A 76 -17.62 -4.24 1.45
N ASP A 77 -17.31 -2.96 1.70
CA ASP A 77 -18.12 -1.83 1.24
C ASP A 77 -17.23 -0.80 0.53
N VAL A 78 -17.05 -1.01 -0.77
CA VAL A 78 -16.21 -0.15 -1.60
C VAL A 78 -16.79 1.26 -1.73
N ASP A 79 -18.11 1.42 -1.77
CA ASP A 79 -18.75 2.73 -1.88
C ASP A 79 -18.49 3.61 -0.66
N THR A 80 -18.59 3.05 0.54
CA THR A 80 -18.30 3.77 1.78
C THR A 80 -16.85 4.20 1.85
N LEU A 81 -15.92 3.31 1.49
CA LEU A 81 -14.50 3.65 1.44
C LEU A 81 -14.23 4.75 0.42
N TYR A 82 -14.80 4.64 -0.78
CA TYR A 82 -14.66 5.65 -1.82
C TYR A 82 -15.09 7.03 -1.33
N GLN A 83 -16.27 7.15 -0.71
CA GLN A 83 -16.77 8.42 -0.19
C GLN A 83 -15.86 8.96 0.93
N SER A 84 -15.38 8.10 1.80
CA SER A 84 -14.46 8.48 2.88
C SER A 84 -13.15 9.05 2.33
N LEU A 85 -12.57 8.42 1.31
CA LEU A 85 -11.32 8.89 0.71
C LEU A 85 -11.52 10.20 -0.04
N LYS A 86 -12.64 10.38 -0.74
CA LYS A 86 -12.97 11.65 -1.39
C LYS A 86 -13.09 12.79 -0.37
N LYS A 87 -13.74 12.56 0.76
CA LYS A 87 -13.85 13.55 1.84
C LYS A 87 -12.49 13.94 2.42
N LYS A 88 -11.56 13.00 2.47
CA LYS A 88 -10.19 13.25 2.93
C LYS A 88 -9.31 13.95 1.88
N GLY A 89 -9.83 14.20 0.69
CA GLY A 89 -9.08 14.81 -0.40
C GLY A 89 -8.04 13.91 -1.06
N ILE A 90 -8.18 12.59 -0.93
CA ILE A 90 -7.27 11.65 -1.56
C ILE A 90 -7.52 11.66 -3.08
N PRO A 91 -6.46 11.81 -3.92
CA PRO A 91 -6.61 11.77 -5.37
C PRO A 91 -7.20 10.45 -5.85
N ILE A 92 -8.25 10.54 -6.68
CA ILE A 92 -8.87 9.38 -7.31
C ILE A 92 -8.57 9.47 -8.81
N LYS A 93 -7.93 8.46 -9.36
CA LYS A 93 -7.55 8.40 -10.78
C LYS A 93 -8.61 7.70 -11.63
N ILE A 94 -9.31 6.73 -11.07
CA ILE A 94 -10.43 6.05 -11.70
C ILE A 94 -11.61 6.15 -10.73
N GLU A 95 -12.67 6.87 -11.15
CA GLU A 95 -13.88 7.01 -10.35
C GLU A 95 -14.56 5.66 -10.14
N ILE A 96 -15.31 5.52 -9.06
CA ILE A 96 -15.98 4.26 -8.75
C ILE A 96 -16.92 3.84 -9.89
N ARG A 97 -16.84 2.58 -10.27
CA ARG A 97 -17.59 2.04 -11.41
C ARG A 97 -17.75 0.52 -11.31
N ASN A 98 -18.77 0.02 -11.98
CA ASN A 98 -18.94 -1.41 -12.24
C ASN A 98 -18.23 -1.78 -13.54
N GLU A 99 -17.50 -2.89 -13.51
CA GLU A 99 -16.85 -3.43 -14.69
C GLU A 99 -17.68 -4.57 -15.29
N PRO A 100 -17.58 -4.81 -16.64
CA PRO A 100 -18.32 -5.88 -17.28
C PRO A 100 -18.07 -7.28 -16.73
N TRP A 101 -16.89 -7.51 -16.13
CA TRP A 101 -16.53 -8.80 -15.52
C TRP A 101 -17.03 -8.97 -14.08
N GLY A 102 -17.76 -7.98 -13.52
CA GLY A 102 -18.42 -8.10 -12.23
C GLY A 102 -17.80 -7.34 -11.07
N ASP A 103 -16.62 -6.76 -11.25
CA ASP A 103 -15.98 -5.96 -10.20
C ASP A 103 -16.63 -4.57 -10.08
N ARG A 104 -16.71 -4.10 -8.86
CA ARG A 104 -16.98 -2.70 -8.56
C ARG A 104 -15.75 -2.13 -7.86
N HIS A 105 -15.10 -1.13 -8.45
CA HIS A 105 -13.84 -0.62 -7.96
C HIS A 105 -13.62 0.86 -8.28
N PHE A 106 -12.58 1.42 -7.68
CA PHE A 106 -11.99 2.72 -8.03
C PHE A 106 -10.47 2.63 -7.87
N ALA A 107 -9.73 3.63 -8.36
CA ALA A 107 -8.28 3.69 -8.21
C ALA A 107 -7.79 5.15 -8.04
#